data_924895dbac221953f39d9669ee9871c0
#
_entry.id   924895dbac221953f39d9669ee9871c0
#
_cell.length_a   1.000
_cell.length_b   1.000
_cell.length_c   1.000
_cell.angle_alpha   90.00
_cell.angle_beta   90.00
_cell.angle_gamma   90.00
#
_symmetry.space_group_name_H-M   'P 1'
#
loop_
_entity.id
_entity.type
_entity.pdbx_description
1 polymer ?
#
loop_
_entity_poly.entity_id
_entity_poly.type
_entity_poly.pdbx_seq_one_letter_code
_entity_poly.pdbx_strand_id
1 'polypeptide(L)'
;KLEKSYTKEEIITMYLNKFDFLNLAVGINSAANIYFSTTPDSLKVEQAAMLVGMAKNPSLFNPVRREEKTLGRRNVVLGQMLKYDKISRAEFDSLKVLPLGLDFHKEDHKEGIATYFREYLRLYMTASKPDKKNYSKWSKDQYAVDSLAWETNPLYGWCNKNLKSDGSHYNIYTDGLKIYTTLDSRMQKYAEEAVTEHLGGTLQPAF
;
A
#
# COMPACT_ATOMS: atom_id res chain seq x y z
N LYS A 1 19.44 -20.08 -11.56
CA LYS A 1 19.97 -18.93 -12.34
C LYS A 1 20.19 -17.70 -11.45
N LEU A 2 19.25 -17.32 -10.59
CA LEU A 2 19.35 -16.12 -9.73
C LEU A 2 20.59 -16.13 -8.82
N GLU A 3 20.88 -17.23 -8.15
CA GLU A 3 22.04 -17.35 -7.25
C GLU A 3 23.41 -17.22 -7.94
N LYS A 4 23.46 -17.20 -9.27
CA LYS A 4 24.67 -16.90 -10.03
C LYS A 4 24.94 -15.40 -10.20
N SER A 5 23.87 -14.59 -10.08
CA SER A 5 23.92 -13.16 -10.37
C SER A 5 23.66 -12.29 -9.12
N TYR A 6 23.06 -12.88 -8.09
CA TYR A 6 22.64 -12.19 -6.88
C TYR A 6 22.97 -13.00 -5.64
N THR A 7 23.29 -12.32 -4.56
CA THR A 7 23.44 -12.92 -3.23
C THR A 7 22.09 -13.40 -2.69
N LYS A 8 22.11 -14.30 -1.71
CA LYS A 8 20.87 -14.75 -1.03
C LYS A 8 20.10 -13.60 -0.39
N GLU A 9 20.81 -12.63 0.18
CA GLU A 9 20.23 -11.45 0.80
C GLU A 9 19.52 -10.56 -0.21
N GLU A 10 20.13 -10.31 -1.37
CA GLU A 10 19.50 -9.56 -2.46
C GLU A 10 18.24 -10.27 -2.98
N ILE A 11 18.30 -11.58 -3.15
CA ILE A 11 17.15 -12.39 -3.61
C ILE A 11 15.99 -12.27 -2.60
N ILE A 12 16.25 -12.42 -1.30
CA ILE A 12 15.25 -12.31 -0.25
C ILE A 12 14.69 -10.89 -0.21
N THR A 13 15.54 -9.88 -0.31
CA THR A 13 15.12 -8.47 -0.33
C THR A 13 14.20 -8.19 -1.53
N MET A 14 14.58 -8.62 -2.72
CA MET A 14 13.74 -8.48 -3.92
C MET A 14 12.41 -9.19 -3.76
N TYR A 15 12.40 -10.40 -3.20
CA TYR A 15 11.19 -11.18 -2.95
C TYR A 15 10.26 -10.46 -1.97
N LEU A 16 10.77 -10.07 -0.80
CA LEU A 16 9.97 -9.43 0.25
C LEU A 16 9.45 -8.06 -0.18
N ASN A 17 10.18 -7.32 -1.01
CA ASN A 17 9.74 -6.02 -1.54
C ASN A 17 8.65 -6.13 -2.62
N LYS A 18 8.49 -7.30 -3.24
CA LYS A 18 7.47 -7.55 -4.28
C LYS A 18 6.29 -8.39 -3.79
N PHE A 19 6.43 -9.03 -2.63
CA PHE A 19 5.43 -9.93 -2.11
C PHE A 19 4.17 -9.15 -1.65
N ASP A 20 3.00 -9.64 -2.06
CA ASP A 20 1.69 -9.09 -1.65
C ASP A 20 1.22 -9.75 -0.35
N PHE A 21 1.29 -9.00 0.74
CA PHE A 21 0.80 -9.39 2.06
C PHE A 21 -0.71 -9.14 2.25
N LEU A 22 -1.45 -8.86 1.18
CA LEU A 22 -2.86 -8.47 1.19
C LEU A 22 -3.13 -7.10 1.86
N ASN A 23 -4.41 -6.70 1.88
CA ASN A 23 -4.86 -5.43 2.49
C ASN A 23 -4.08 -4.20 1.97
N LEU A 24 -3.68 -4.19 0.70
CA LEU A 24 -2.83 -3.18 0.04
C LEU A 24 -1.36 -3.17 0.52
N ALA A 25 -0.97 -4.15 1.33
CA ALA A 25 0.39 -4.30 1.84
C ALA A 25 1.30 -4.97 0.80
N VAL A 26 1.70 -4.26 -0.25
CA VAL A 26 2.69 -4.74 -1.23
C VAL A 26 4.09 -4.39 -0.75
N GLY A 27 4.89 -5.42 -0.49
CA GLY A 27 6.23 -5.31 0.08
C GLY A 27 6.25 -5.26 1.60
N ILE A 28 7.40 -5.63 2.15
CA ILE A 28 7.61 -5.78 3.60
C ILE A 28 7.45 -4.46 4.36
N ASN A 29 7.84 -3.34 3.75
CA ASN A 29 7.70 -2.02 4.37
C ASN A 29 6.23 -1.66 4.57
N SER A 30 5.41 -1.80 3.53
CA SER A 30 3.96 -1.58 3.63
C SER A 30 3.31 -2.56 4.60
N ALA A 31 3.76 -3.82 4.63
CA ALA A 31 3.23 -4.82 5.56
C ALA A 31 3.55 -4.49 7.03
N ALA A 32 4.78 -4.06 7.34
CA ALA A 32 5.15 -3.63 8.68
C ALA A 32 4.32 -2.43 9.14
N ASN A 33 4.11 -1.46 8.24
CA ASN A 33 3.29 -0.29 8.52
C ASN A 33 1.82 -0.68 8.74
N ILE A 34 1.18 -1.36 7.77
CA ILE A 34 -0.26 -1.67 7.80
C ILE A 34 -0.64 -2.60 8.94
N TYR A 35 0.17 -3.60 9.25
CA TYR A 35 -0.17 -4.58 10.30
C TYR A 35 0.30 -4.19 11.70
N PHE A 36 1.32 -3.34 11.81
CA PHE A 36 1.97 -3.05 13.09
C PHE A 36 2.33 -1.57 13.31
N SER A 37 1.96 -0.66 12.41
CA SER A 37 2.28 0.78 12.47
C SER A 37 3.78 1.04 12.72
N THR A 38 4.65 0.23 12.09
CA THR A 38 6.10 0.27 12.32
C THR A 38 6.90 0.09 11.03
N THR A 39 8.21 0.22 11.12
CA THR A 39 9.14 -0.06 10.01
C THR A 39 9.69 -1.49 10.09
N PRO A 40 10.20 -2.07 8.99
CA PRO A 40 10.79 -3.40 9.02
C PRO A 40 11.91 -3.58 10.04
N ASP A 41 12.74 -2.55 10.25
CA ASP A 41 13.86 -2.58 11.21
C ASP A 41 13.40 -2.56 12.68
N SER A 42 12.17 -2.12 12.93
CA SER A 42 11.58 -2.02 14.27
C SER A 42 10.60 -3.15 14.58
N LEU A 43 10.45 -4.12 13.66
CA LEU A 43 9.61 -5.30 13.90
C LEU A 43 10.15 -6.16 15.03
N LYS A 44 9.28 -6.55 15.95
CA LYS A 44 9.59 -7.56 16.96
C LYS A 44 9.70 -8.94 16.28
N VAL A 45 10.39 -9.87 16.95
CA VAL A 45 10.63 -11.22 16.42
C VAL A 45 9.33 -11.94 16.07
N GLU A 46 8.32 -11.87 16.94
CA GLU A 46 7.00 -12.49 16.70
C GLU A 46 6.23 -11.82 15.56
N GLN A 47 6.40 -10.53 15.36
CA GLN A 47 5.78 -9.78 14.26
C GLN A 47 6.44 -10.16 12.93
N ALA A 48 7.76 -10.18 12.87
CA ALA A 48 8.51 -10.64 11.70
C ALA A 48 8.17 -12.09 11.37
N ALA A 49 8.08 -12.98 12.37
CA ALA A 49 7.71 -14.39 12.18
C ALA A 49 6.27 -14.53 11.62
N MET A 50 5.35 -13.63 11.99
CA MET A 50 4.00 -13.61 11.42
C MET A 50 4.03 -13.26 9.93
N LEU A 51 4.72 -12.19 9.55
CA LEU A 51 4.83 -11.78 8.14
C LEU A 51 5.50 -12.86 7.29
N VAL A 52 6.59 -13.45 7.77
CA VAL A 52 7.22 -14.62 7.10
C VAL A 52 6.25 -15.80 7.00
N GLY A 53 5.44 -16.02 8.03
CA GLY A 53 4.40 -17.05 8.03
C GLY A 53 3.34 -16.84 6.94
N MET A 54 2.95 -15.59 6.68
CA MET A 54 2.01 -15.22 5.62
C MET A 54 2.58 -15.52 4.22
N ALA A 55 3.90 -15.47 4.02
CA ALA A 55 4.52 -15.71 2.73
C ALA A 55 4.24 -17.12 2.14
N LYS A 56 3.84 -18.09 2.96
CA LYS A 56 3.40 -19.41 2.49
C LYS A 56 2.05 -19.36 1.74
N ASN A 57 1.09 -18.64 2.28
CA ASN A 57 -0.24 -18.44 1.69
C ASN A 57 -0.93 -17.27 2.41
N PRO A 58 -0.87 -16.04 1.85
CA PRO A 58 -1.40 -14.84 2.52
C PRO A 58 -2.90 -14.93 2.80
N SER A 59 -3.67 -15.52 1.89
CA SER A 59 -5.12 -15.65 2.05
C SER A 59 -5.50 -16.61 3.18
N LEU A 60 -4.73 -17.71 3.35
CA LEU A 60 -4.98 -18.69 4.41
C LEU A 60 -4.51 -18.18 5.77
N PHE A 61 -3.41 -17.44 5.80
CA PHE A 61 -2.78 -16.92 7.02
C PHE A 61 -2.97 -15.40 7.13
N ASN A 62 -4.18 -14.91 6.79
CA ASN A 62 -4.54 -13.51 6.95
C ASN A 62 -4.81 -13.21 8.43
N PRO A 63 -4.02 -12.34 9.08
CA PRO A 63 -4.13 -12.10 10.52
C PRO A 63 -5.44 -11.41 10.93
N VAL A 64 -6.04 -10.63 10.02
CA VAL A 64 -7.30 -9.91 10.28
C VAL A 64 -8.52 -10.83 10.17
N ARG A 65 -8.47 -11.83 9.27
CA ARG A 65 -9.62 -12.70 9.01
C ARG A 65 -9.52 -14.07 9.65
N ARG A 66 -8.31 -14.54 9.95
CA ARG A 66 -8.02 -15.92 10.38
C ARG A 66 -6.92 -15.93 11.44
N GLU A 67 -7.14 -15.23 12.52
CA GLU A 67 -6.18 -15.01 13.60
C GLU A 67 -5.56 -16.33 14.10
N GLU A 68 -6.38 -17.32 14.47
CA GLU A 68 -5.89 -18.60 15.00
C GLU A 68 -4.96 -19.33 14.02
N LYS A 69 -5.32 -19.37 12.73
CA LYS A 69 -4.49 -20.02 11.71
C LYS A 69 -3.16 -19.26 11.52
N THR A 70 -3.22 -17.96 11.57
CA THR A 70 -2.03 -17.09 11.46
C THR A 70 -1.14 -17.26 12.68
N LEU A 71 -1.71 -17.33 13.87
CA LEU A 71 -1.01 -17.59 15.13
C LEU A 71 -0.30 -18.95 15.10
N GLY A 72 -1.01 -20.00 14.69
CA GLY A 72 -0.41 -21.32 14.49
C GLY A 72 0.73 -21.29 13.48
N ARG A 73 0.57 -20.57 12.35
CA ARG A 73 1.61 -20.45 11.33
C ARG A 73 2.83 -19.66 11.82
N ARG A 74 2.62 -18.56 12.55
CA ARG A 74 3.70 -17.82 13.22
C ARG A 74 4.52 -18.73 14.13
N ASN A 75 3.84 -19.54 14.93
CA ASN A 75 4.49 -20.45 15.88
C ASN A 75 5.30 -21.55 15.16
N VAL A 76 4.89 -21.98 13.96
CA VAL A 76 5.71 -22.84 13.11
C VAL A 76 7.00 -22.12 12.67
N VAL A 77 6.94 -20.84 12.30
CA VAL A 77 8.14 -20.05 11.95
C VAL A 77 9.05 -19.90 13.15
N LEU A 78 8.52 -19.54 14.33
CA LEU A 78 9.30 -19.47 15.57
C LEU A 78 9.96 -20.84 15.91
N GLY A 79 9.25 -21.93 15.69
CA GLY A 79 9.82 -23.29 15.85
C GLY A 79 10.98 -23.58 14.90
N GLN A 80 10.93 -23.08 13.67
CA GLN A 80 12.08 -23.18 12.77
C GLN A 80 13.24 -22.30 13.24
N MET A 81 12.98 -21.10 13.73
CA MET A 81 14.01 -20.23 14.30
C MET A 81 14.71 -20.90 15.49
N LEU A 82 13.97 -21.54 16.37
CA LEU A 82 14.54 -22.36 17.46
C LEU A 82 15.38 -23.51 16.91
N LYS A 83 14.87 -24.27 15.93
CA LYS A 83 15.57 -25.41 15.33
C LYS A 83 16.93 -25.03 14.72
N TYR A 84 17.04 -23.81 14.22
CA TYR A 84 18.28 -23.28 13.60
C TYR A 84 19.05 -22.33 14.51
N ASP A 85 18.84 -22.40 15.83
CA ASP A 85 19.55 -21.64 16.87
C ASP A 85 19.53 -20.12 16.65
N LYS A 86 18.42 -19.60 16.07
CA LYS A 86 18.21 -18.16 15.89
C LYS A 86 17.54 -17.50 17.09
N ILE A 87 16.84 -18.30 17.89
CA ILE A 87 16.25 -17.90 19.18
C ILE A 87 16.50 -19.03 20.19
N SER A 88 16.59 -18.69 21.45
CA SER A 88 16.71 -19.66 22.55
C SER A 88 15.37 -20.35 22.84
N ARG A 89 15.42 -21.46 23.58
CA ARG A 89 14.22 -22.16 24.05
C ARG A 89 13.35 -21.28 24.93
N ALA A 90 13.92 -20.49 25.80
CA ALA A 90 13.19 -19.58 26.68
C ALA A 90 12.46 -18.49 25.89
N GLU A 91 13.12 -17.90 24.88
CA GLU A 91 12.50 -16.93 23.96
C GLU A 91 11.35 -17.58 23.17
N PHE A 92 11.55 -18.77 22.60
CA PHE A 92 10.47 -19.47 21.92
C PHE A 92 9.26 -19.69 22.81
N ASP A 93 9.47 -20.15 24.04
CA ASP A 93 8.39 -20.45 24.98
C ASP A 93 7.64 -19.19 25.42
N SER A 94 8.32 -18.05 25.50
CA SER A 94 7.72 -16.75 25.78
C SER A 94 6.96 -16.17 24.57
N LEU A 95 7.56 -16.24 23.38
CA LEU A 95 6.99 -15.65 22.16
C LEU A 95 5.78 -16.40 21.62
N LYS A 96 5.75 -17.74 21.74
CA LYS A 96 4.66 -18.55 21.19
C LYS A 96 3.31 -18.30 21.84
N VAL A 97 3.27 -17.83 23.08
CA VAL A 97 2.04 -17.56 23.84
C VAL A 97 1.51 -16.14 23.63
N LEU A 98 2.32 -15.24 23.06
CA LEU A 98 1.87 -13.89 22.79
C LEU A 98 0.76 -13.86 21.74
N PRO A 99 -0.20 -12.93 21.84
CA PRO A 99 -1.15 -12.64 20.76
C PRO A 99 -0.43 -12.14 19.52
N LEU A 100 -1.11 -11.97 18.40
CA LEU A 100 -0.49 -11.42 17.18
C LEU A 100 -0.01 -9.98 17.35
N GLY A 101 -0.59 -9.24 18.29
CA GLY A 101 -0.18 -7.86 18.60
C GLY A 101 -0.36 -6.92 17.42
N LEU A 102 -1.47 -7.08 16.67
CA LEU A 102 -1.78 -6.25 15.53
C LEU A 102 -2.12 -4.82 15.97
N ASP A 103 -1.54 -3.87 15.26
CA ASP A 103 -1.98 -2.48 15.22
C ASP A 103 -2.39 -2.20 13.76
N PHE A 104 -3.46 -2.89 13.35
CA PHE A 104 -3.90 -2.92 11.96
C PHE A 104 -4.65 -1.65 11.59
N HIS A 105 -4.13 -0.94 10.62
CA HIS A 105 -4.86 0.12 9.95
C HIS A 105 -4.93 -0.18 8.45
N LYS A 106 -6.09 0.00 7.89
CA LYS A 106 -6.28 -0.15 6.46
C LYS A 106 -5.85 1.15 5.80
N GLU A 107 -4.74 1.13 5.06
CA GLU A 107 -4.46 2.24 4.16
C GLU A 107 -5.53 2.26 3.06
N ASP A 108 -6.50 3.14 3.19
CA ASP A 108 -7.44 3.44 2.12
C ASP A 108 -6.98 4.73 1.44
N HIS A 109 -6.93 4.71 0.10
CA HIS A 109 -6.71 5.93 -0.69
C HIS A 109 -7.76 7.01 -0.40
N LYS A 110 -8.85 6.65 0.27
CA LYS A 110 -9.91 7.55 0.74
C LYS A 110 -9.64 8.16 2.12
N GLU A 111 -8.62 7.68 2.85
CA GLU A 111 -8.22 8.20 4.15
C GLU A 111 -6.94 9.03 4.05
N GLY A 112 -6.71 9.91 5.04
CA GLY A 112 -5.55 10.80 5.11
C GLY A 112 -5.77 12.15 4.43
N ILE A 113 -4.73 12.98 4.42
CA ILE A 113 -4.78 14.38 3.98
C ILE A 113 -5.06 14.48 2.47
N ALA A 114 -5.88 15.44 2.08
CA ALA A 114 -6.17 15.82 0.69
C ALA A 114 -6.71 14.67 -0.17
N THR A 115 -7.64 13.89 0.34
CA THR A 115 -8.20 12.69 -0.30
C THR A 115 -8.75 12.96 -1.69
N TYR A 116 -9.52 14.04 -1.85
CA TYR A 116 -10.08 14.43 -3.15
C TYR A 116 -9.00 14.84 -4.15
N PHE A 117 -7.97 15.56 -3.69
CA PHE A 117 -6.85 15.95 -4.54
C PHE A 117 -6.05 14.72 -5.00
N ARG A 118 -5.79 13.76 -4.10
CA ARG A 118 -5.08 12.51 -4.46
C ARG A 118 -5.88 11.68 -5.45
N GLU A 119 -7.20 11.59 -5.28
CA GLU A 119 -8.07 10.87 -6.23
C GLU A 119 -8.16 11.58 -7.57
N TYR A 120 -8.27 12.92 -7.58
CA TYR A 120 -8.19 13.70 -8.81
C TYR A 120 -6.87 13.48 -9.53
N LEU A 121 -5.75 13.53 -8.82
CA LEU A 121 -4.42 13.31 -9.37
C LEU A 121 -4.27 11.90 -9.94
N ARG A 122 -4.80 10.89 -9.23
CA ARG A 122 -4.86 9.51 -9.72
C ARG A 122 -5.58 9.41 -11.05
N LEU A 123 -6.81 9.90 -11.11
CA LEU A 123 -7.62 9.89 -12.33
C LEU A 123 -6.92 10.62 -13.48
N TYR A 124 -6.32 11.76 -13.17
CA TYR A 124 -5.64 12.59 -14.14
C TYR A 124 -4.40 11.92 -14.73
N MET A 125 -3.55 11.35 -13.89
CA MET A 125 -2.30 10.70 -14.31
C MET A 125 -2.54 9.32 -14.97
N THR A 126 -3.62 8.63 -14.63
CA THR A 126 -3.96 7.34 -15.22
C THR A 126 -4.95 7.43 -16.39
N ALA A 127 -5.32 8.63 -16.81
CA ALA A 127 -6.22 8.84 -17.94
C ALA A 127 -5.71 8.14 -19.21
N SER A 128 -6.60 7.50 -19.92
CA SER A 128 -6.30 6.87 -21.20
C SER A 128 -6.44 7.87 -22.36
N LYS A 129 -5.82 7.57 -23.49
CA LYS A 129 -5.98 8.38 -24.70
C LYS A 129 -7.48 8.47 -25.05
N PRO A 130 -8.04 9.67 -25.18
CA PRO A 130 -9.44 9.84 -25.49
C PRO A 130 -9.83 9.16 -26.83
N ASP A 131 -10.86 8.30 -26.78
CA ASP A 131 -11.47 7.70 -27.98
C ASP A 131 -12.91 8.19 -28.06
N LYS A 132 -13.27 8.81 -29.17
CA LYS A 132 -14.60 9.39 -29.44
C LYS A 132 -15.74 8.40 -29.22
N LYS A 133 -15.48 7.10 -29.38
CA LYS A 133 -16.47 6.03 -29.17
C LYS A 133 -16.93 5.91 -27.72
N ASN A 134 -16.08 6.31 -26.78
CA ASN A 134 -16.33 6.21 -25.33
C ASN A 134 -17.14 7.39 -24.78
N TYR A 135 -17.41 8.40 -25.62
CA TYR A 135 -18.13 9.61 -25.21
C TYR A 135 -19.57 9.59 -25.77
N SER A 136 -20.52 9.78 -24.89
CA SER A 136 -21.93 9.90 -25.28
C SER A 136 -22.21 11.18 -26.06
N LYS A 137 -23.38 11.27 -26.69
CA LYS A 137 -23.80 12.48 -27.40
C LYS A 137 -23.84 13.72 -26.48
N TRP A 138 -24.06 13.51 -25.19
CA TRP A 138 -24.15 14.55 -24.16
C TRP A 138 -22.78 15.01 -23.61
N SER A 139 -21.70 14.30 -23.95
CA SER A 139 -20.34 14.58 -23.47
C SER A 139 -19.36 14.96 -24.58
N LYS A 140 -19.86 15.55 -25.68
CA LYS A 140 -19.01 16.00 -26.79
C LYS A 140 -17.98 17.05 -26.39
N ASP A 141 -18.39 17.99 -25.54
CA ASP A 141 -17.50 19.02 -25.03
C ASP A 141 -16.40 18.42 -24.16
N GLN A 142 -16.75 17.40 -23.36
CA GLN A 142 -15.76 16.68 -22.55
C GLN A 142 -14.70 15.97 -23.41
N TYR A 143 -15.11 15.36 -24.53
CA TYR A 143 -14.14 14.77 -25.46
C TYR A 143 -13.14 15.80 -26.01
N ALA A 144 -13.61 16.99 -26.33
CA ALA A 144 -12.72 18.06 -26.82
C ALA A 144 -11.73 18.52 -25.72
N VAL A 145 -12.21 18.67 -24.49
CA VAL A 145 -11.40 19.04 -23.32
C VAL A 145 -10.35 17.98 -23.03
N ASP A 146 -10.76 16.71 -22.97
CA ASP A 146 -9.86 15.58 -22.67
C ASP A 146 -8.83 15.39 -23.79
N SER A 147 -9.23 15.58 -25.06
CA SER A 147 -8.32 15.51 -26.21
C SER A 147 -7.28 16.61 -26.17
N LEU A 148 -7.70 17.83 -25.87
CA LEU A 148 -6.79 18.96 -25.69
C LEU A 148 -5.83 18.72 -24.52
N ALA A 149 -6.36 18.26 -23.37
CA ALA A 149 -5.55 17.94 -22.21
C ALA A 149 -4.54 16.82 -22.52
N TRP A 150 -4.95 15.81 -23.28
CA TRP A 150 -4.03 14.75 -23.72
C TRP A 150 -2.88 15.28 -24.56
N GLU A 151 -3.14 16.21 -25.48
CA GLU A 151 -2.11 16.75 -26.38
C GLU A 151 -1.21 17.78 -25.71
N THR A 152 -1.78 18.64 -24.85
CA THR A 152 -1.08 19.81 -24.34
C THR A 152 -0.56 19.66 -22.92
N ASN A 153 -1.17 18.78 -22.09
CA ASN A 153 -0.76 18.62 -20.69
C ASN A 153 0.08 17.34 -20.50
N PRO A 154 1.34 17.47 -20.12
CA PRO A 154 2.21 16.30 -19.94
C PRO A 154 1.80 15.39 -18.77
N LEU A 155 1.06 15.92 -17.77
CA LEU A 155 0.60 15.14 -16.63
C LEU A 155 -0.68 14.34 -16.92
N TYR A 156 -1.53 14.80 -17.84
CA TYR A 156 -2.75 14.09 -18.22
C TYR A 156 -2.41 12.78 -18.95
N GLY A 157 -2.75 11.65 -18.33
CA GLY A 157 -2.38 10.34 -18.83
C GLY A 157 -0.88 10.00 -18.73
N TRP A 158 -0.15 10.63 -17.83
CA TRP A 158 1.30 10.44 -17.68
C TRP A 158 1.70 8.98 -17.56
N CYS A 159 0.98 8.19 -16.76
CA CYS A 159 1.26 6.76 -16.58
C CYS A 159 1.13 5.97 -17.89
N ASN A 160 0.25 6.38 -18.79
CA ASN A 160 -0.02 5.71 -20.06
C ASN A 160 0.83 6.27 -21.23
N LYS A 161 1.34 7.49 -21.10
CA LYS A 161 2.22 8.11 -22.09
C LYS A 161 3.68 7.68 -21.93
N ASN A 162 4.08 7.35 -20.70
CA ASN A 162 5.46 7.02 -20.37
C ASN A 162 5.60 5.51 -20.16
N LEU A 163 6.71 4.98 -20.66
CA LEU A 163 7.06 3.57 -20.51
C LEU A 163 8.28 3.42 -19.60
N LYS A 164 8.30 2.36 -18.83
CA LYS A 164 9.47 1.93 -18.08
C LYS A 164 10.53 1.33 -19.01
N SER A 165 11.72 1.09 -18.51
CA SER A 165 12.81 0.47 -19.26
C SER A 165 12.49 -0.93 -19.79
N ASP A 166 11.53 -1.63 -19.15
CA ASP A 166 11.05 -2.94 -19.57
C ASP A 166 9.91 -2.86 -20.61
N GLY A 167 9.52 -1.67 -21.06
CA GLY A 167 8.43 -1.42 -22.01
C GLY A 167 7.02 -1.45 -21.40
N SER A 168 6.87 -1.65 -20.11
CA SER A 168 5.59 -1.60 -19.43
C SER A 168 5.19 -0.17 -19.03
N HIS A 169 3.89 0.08 -18.88
CA HIS A 169 3.39 1.35 -18.37
C HIS A 169 3.63 1.50 -16.88
N TYR A 170 3.71 2.75 -16.42
CA TYR A 170 3.81 3.04 -15.00
C TYR A 170 2.49 2.75 -14.27
N ASN A 171 2.60 2.16 -13.08
CA ASN A 171 1.49 1.97 -12.17
C ASN A 171 1.65 2.90 -10.96
N ILE A 172 0.70 3.81 -10.78
CA ILE A 172 0.73 4.81 -9.70
C ILE A 172 0.78 4.21 -8.29
N TYR A 173 0.31 2.97 -8.12
CA TYR A 173 0.24 2.30 -6.82
C TYR A 173 1.46 1.45 -6.48
N THR A 174 2.14 0.89 -7.50
CA THR A 174 3.15 -0.15 -7.28
C THR A 174 4.56 0.25 -7.65
N ASP A 175 4.73 1.32 -8.43
CA ASP A 175 6.05 1.69 -8.97
C ASP A 175 6.79 2.73 -8.12
N GLY A 176 6.27 3.07 -6.93
CA GLY A 176 6.96 3.94 -5.97
C GLY A 176 7.18 5.36 -6.47
N LEU A 177 6.27 5.89 -7.27
CA LEU A 177 6.37 7.24 -7.84
C LEU A 177 6.37 8.30 -6.73
N LYS A 178 7.29 9.24 -6.81
CA LYS A 178 7.32 10.43 -5.94
C LYS A 178 6.69 11.60 -6.68
N ILE A 179 5.55 12.06 -6.20
CA ILE A 179 4.79 13.15 -6.81
C ILE A 179 4.92 14.38 -5.92
N TYR A 180 5.60 15.40 -6.41
CA TYR A 180 5.77 16.67 -5.71
C TYR A 180 4.64 17.62 -6.09
N THR A 181 4.00 18.22 -5.08
CA THR A 181 2.88 19.13 -5.25
C THR A 181 3.15 20.44 -4.52
N THR A 182 2.39 21.48 -4.82
CA THR A 182 2.40 22.76 -4.10
C THR A 182 1.54 22.77 -2.83
N LEU A 183 0.94 21.62 -2.48
CA LEU A 183 0.05 21.50 -1.35
C LEU A 183 0.86 21.52 -0.04
N ASP A 184 0.57 22.48 0.85
CA ASP A 184 1.11 22.51 2.21
C ASP A 184 0.25 21.61 3.10
N SER A 185 0.85 20.55 3.64
CA SER A 185 0.15 19.54 4.44
C SER A 185 -0.46 20.10 5.72
N ARG A 186 0.15 21.14 6.32
CA ARG A 186 -0.36 21.77 7.55
C ARG A 186 -1.59 22.63 7.24
N MET A 187 -1.52 23.42 6.17
CA MET A 187 -2.67 24.23 5.73
C MET A 187 -3.84 23.33 5.32
N GLN A 188 -3.57 22.23 4.61
CA GLN A 188 -4.59 21.28 4.23
C GLN A 188 -5.26 20.63 5.44
N LYS A 189 -4.48 20.24 6.44
CA LYS A 189 -5.01 19.69 7.69
C LYS A 189 -5.93 20.67 8.41
N TYR A 190 -5.52 21.91 8.56
CA TYR A 190 -6.35 22.95 9.17
C TYR A 190 -7.65 23.22 8.38
N ALA A 191 -7.56 23.18 7.05
CA ALA A 191 -8.76 23.33 6.21
C ALA A 191 -9.75 22.16 6.40
N GLU A 192 -9.25 20.93 6.44
CA GLU A 192 -10.08 19.73 6.66
C GLU A 192 -10.69 19.70 8.06
N GLU A 193 -9.93 20.10 9.08
CA GLU A 193 -10.44 20.25 10.46
C GLU A 193 -11.55 21.31 10.53
N ALA A 194 -11.34 22.48 9.94
CA ALA A 194 -12.33 23.55 9.89
C ALA A 194 -13.61 23.13 9.16
N VAL A 195 -13.49 22.41 8.04
CA VAL A 195 -14.65 21.86 7.31
C VAL A 195 -15.41 20.85 8.19
N THR A 196 -14.70 19.95 8.85
CA THR A 196 -15.32 18.92 9.71
C THR A 196 -16.04 19.56 10.89
N GLU A 197 -15.41 20.52 11.55
CA GLU A 197 -15.99 21.23 12.68
C GLU A 197 -17.23 22.05 12.27
N HIS A 198 -17.12 22.83 11.20
CA HIS A 198 -18.19 23.75 10.79
C HIS A 198 -19.34 23.03 10.07
N LEU A 199 -19.05 22.16 9.11
CA LEU A 199 -20.10 21.45 8.37
C LEU A 199 -20.68 20.29 9.19
N GLY A 200 -19.82 19.44 9.79
CA GLY A 200 -20.25 18.28 10.55
C GLY A 200 -20.85 18.62 11.91
N GLY A 201 -20.26 19.60 12.61
CA GLY A 201 -20.70 19.98 13.95
C GLY A 201 -21.85 21.00 14.00
N THR A 202 -21.95 21.86 12.99
CA THR A 202 -22.87 22.99 13.02
C THR A 202 -23.95 22.93 11.95
N LEU A 203 -23.59 22.74 10.70
CA LEU A 203 -24.54 22.83 9.58
C LEU A 203 -25.33 21.52 9.37
N GLN A 204 -24.67 20.36 9.32
CA GLN A 204 -25.38 19.09 9.09
C GLN A 204 -26.44 18.74 10.16
N PRO A 205 -26.22 18.98 11.47
CA PRO A 205 -27.27 18.75 12.47
C PRO A 205 -28.45 19.70 12.35
N ALA A 206 -28.31 20.81 11.63
CA ALA A 206 -29.38 21.80 11.41
C ALA A 206 -30.28 21.50 10.21
N PHE A 207 -29.92 20.52 9.37
CA PHE A 207 -30.67 20.04 8.23
C PHE A 207 -31.23 18.64 8.46
#